data_2caafc5fc4ac81041681af0aa8f9fa41
#
_entry.id   2caafc5fc4ac81041681af0aa8f9fa41
#
_cell.length_a   1.000
_cell.length_b   1.000
_cell.length_c   1.000
_cell.angle_alpha   90.00
_cell.angle_beta   90.00
_cell.angle_gamma   90.00
#
_symmetry.space_group_name_H-M   'P 1'
#
loop_
_entity.id
_entity.type
_entity.pdbx_description
1 polymer ?
#
loop_
_entity_poly.entity_id
_entity_poly.type
_entity_poly.pdbx_seq_one_letter_code
_entity_poly.pdbx_strand_id
1 'polypeptide(L)'
;ERVFARVTGGESSVLDGTIDLGATPADLILMNPSGFVVGPNSQFSQVGELTLFAGNAIEFAGGARLDLETAADALPETEPVGFITDTRGDVQVIGATLGQGGSGLSIIGGDVSFRSGGAALTGGGGDVRIDATALTLSGGSVIGTVSPEGQAGGEIRIDAGTVSLEGGNIRTVAAGGHGGEVLISGGSFHANGGSVQSVSFGSEPAGAVTIAMDDTISGVMDSFVDAASYGDGGLSPVTLK
;
A
#
# COMPACT_ATOMS: atom_id res chain seq x y z
N GLU A 1 2.68 -19.41 5.92
CA GLU A 1 1.38 -19.93 5.45
C GLU A 1 0.61 -18.82 4.73
N ARG A 2 -0.20 -19.15 3.74
CA ARG A 2 -0.96 -18.17 2.95
C ARG A 2 -2.42 -18.59 2.82
N VAL A 3 -3.31 -17.63 3.01
CA VAL A 3 -4.75 -17.79 2.86
C VAL A 3 -5.23 -16.99 1.66
N PHE A 4 -5.95 -17.66 0.76
CA PHE A 4 -6.63 -17.03 -0.37
C PHE A 4 -8.14 -17.03 -0.11
N ALA A 5 -8.74 -15.85 -0.11
CA ALA A 5 -10.18 -15.69 -0.06
C ALA A 5 -10.66 -14.98 -1.34
N ARG A 6 -11.54 -15.65 -2.08
CA ARG A 6 -12.05 -15.19 -3.36
C ARG A 6 -13.55 -14.93 -3.27
N VAL A 7 -13.97 -13.76 -3.69
CA VAL A 7 -15.38 -13.38 -3.79
C VAL A 7 -15.83 -13.51 -5.25
N THR A 8 -16.83 -14.33 -5.49
CA THR A 8 -17.39 -14.61 -6.82
C THR A 8 -18.73 -13.93 -7.09
N GLY A 9 -19.27 -13.22 -6.10
CA GLY A 9 -20.46 -12.38 -6.25
C GLY A 9 -20.12 -11.10 -7.04
N GLY A 10 -21.10 -10.50 -7.71
CA GLY A 10 -20.93 -9.29 -8.52
C GLY A 10 -20.90 -7.98 -7.74
N GLU A 11 -20.82 -8.03 -6.40
CA GLU A 11 -20.87 -6.86 -5.54
C GLU A 11 -19.53 -6.61 -4.84
N SER A 12 -19.23 -5.33 -4.49
CA SER A 12 -18.06 -4.98 -3.70
C SER A 12 -18.12 -5.61 -2.31
N SER A 13 -16.97 -6.05 -1.80
CA SER A 13 -16.87 -6.56 -0.44
C SER A 13 -16.82 -5.43 0.56
N VAL A 14 -17.74 -5.43 1.53
CA VAL A 14 -17.68 -4.51 2.67
C VAL A 14 -16.97 -5.20 3.83
N LEU A 15 -15.79 -4.67 4.17
CA LEU A 15 -14.98 -5.11 5.29
C LEU A 15 -15.14 -4.08 6.42
N ASP A 16 -15.92 -4.37 7.44
CA ASP A 16 -16.17 -3.47 8.58
C ASP A 16 -16.32 -4.28 9.89
N GLY A 17 -15.38 -5.18 10.12
CA GLY A 17 -15.31 -6.06 11.27
C GLY A 17 -13.95 -6.73 11.35
N THR A 18 -13.81 -7.75 12.20
CA THR A 18 -12.55 -8.46 12.42
C THR A 18 -12.41 -9.66 11.48
N ILE A 19 -11.28 -9.73 10.78
CA ILE A 19 -10.78 -10.93 10.12
C ILE A 19 -9.61 -11.45 10.97
N ASP A 20 -9.75 -12.64 11.53
CA ASP A 20 -8.75 -13.28 12.38
C ASP A 20 -8.32 -14.62 11.77
N LEU A 21 -7.03 -14.78 11.50
CA LEU A 21 -6.47 -16.00 10.92
C LEU A 21 -6.11 -17.07 11.98
N GLY A 22 -6.39 -16.80 13.25
CA GLY A 22 -6.21 -17.77 14.34
C GLY A 22 -4.87 -17.64 15.06
N ALA A 23 -4.27 -18.79 15.46
CA ALA A 23 -3.13 -18.76 16.37
C ALA A 23 -1.77 -18.50 15.70
N THR A 24 -1.66 -18.72 14.40
CA THR A 24 -0.39 -18.58 13.66
C THR A 24 -0.58 -17.52 12.58
N PRO A 25 0.29 -16.51 12.51
CA PRO A 25 0.24 -15.52 11.45
C PRO A 25 0.37 -16.15 10.07
N ALA A 26 -0.44 -15.67 9.13
CA ALA A 26 -0.40 -16.06 7.73
C ALA A 26 -0.62 -14.84 6.82
N ASP A 27 -0.15 -14.92 5.58
CA ASP A 27 -0.45 -13.91 4.59
C ASP A 27 -1.88 -14.09 4.09
N LEU A 28 -2.58 -12.99 3.91
CA LEU A 28 -3.97 -12.98 3.46
C LEU A 28 -4.10 -12.27 2.12
N ILE A 29 -4.59 -12.99 1.13
CA ILE A 29 -4.94 -12.42 -0.18
C ILE A 29 -6.46 -12.47 -0.33
N LEU A 30 -7.09 -11.30 -0.36
CA LEU A 30 -8.51 -11.13 -0.66
C LEU A 30 -8.66 -10.70 -2.11
N MET A 31 -9.40 -11.48 -2.90
CA MET A 31 -9.67 -11.21 -4.31
C MET A 31 -11.15 -10.94 -4.54
N ASN A 32 -11.49 -9.77 -5.08
CA ASN A 32 -12.84 -9.42 -5.53
C ASN A 32 -12.79 -8.44 -6.70
N PRO A 33 -13.11 -8.85 -7.93
CA PRO A 33 -13.11 -7.95 -9.09
C PRO A 33 -14.06 -6.75 -8.99
N SER A 34 -15.08 -6.85 -8.13
CA SER A 34 -16.03 -5.75 -7.87
C SER A 34 -15.51 -4.75 -6.84
N GLY A 35 -14.34 -5.00 -6.24
CA GLY A 35 -13.67 -4.08 -5.33
C GLY A 35 -13.99 -4.29 -3.84
N PHE A 36 -13.50 -3.32 -3.04
CA PHE A 36 -13.58 -3.36 -1.57
C PHE A 36 -13.95 -2.01 -0.99
N VAL A 37 -14.75 -2.05 0.07
CA VAL A 37 -15.00 -0.93 0.97
C VAL A 37 -14.55 -1.34 2.36
N VAL A 38 -13.48 -0.72 2.87
CA VAL A 38 -12.91 -1.00 4.18
C VAL A 38 -13.36 0.09 5.15
N GLY A 39 -14.19 -0.29 6.10
CA GLY A 39 -14.81 0.61 7.06
C GLY A 39 -14.01 0.78 8.36
N PRO A 40 -14.39 1.73 9.21
CA PRO A 40 -13.62 2.13 10.39
C PRO A 40 -13.50 1.05 11.49
N ASN A 41 -14.35 0.02 11.46
CA ASN A 41 -14.29 -1.08 12.42
C ASN A 41 -13.45 -2.27 11.93
N SER A 42 -12.81 -2.14 10.76
CA SER A 42 -12.00 -3.20 10.18
C SER A 42 -10.77 -3.49 11.03
N GLN A 43 -10.55 -4.77 11.33
CA GLN A 43 -9.38 -5.27 12.02
C GLN A 43 -8.87 -6.53 11.32
N PHE A 44 -7.55 -6.63 11.16
CA PHE A 44 -6.88 -7.79 10.59
C PHE A 44 -5.94 -8.36 11.64
N SER A 45 -6.32 -9.51 12.22
CA SER A 45 -5.59 -10.16 13.31
C SER A 45 -4.83 -11.37 12.79
N GLN A 46 -3.58 -11.52 13.22
CA GLN A 46 -2.67 -12.60 12.80
C GLN A 46 -2.45 -12.64 11.27
N VAL A 47 -2.52 -11.46 10.64
CA VAL A 47 -2.18 -11.30 9.22
C VAL A 47 -0.73 -10.85 9.11
N GLY A 48 0.09 -11.61 8.39
CA GLY A 48 1.47 -11.28 8.05
C GLY A 48 1.49 -10.18 6.98
N GLU A 49 1.29 -10.55 5.73
CA GLU A 49 1.07 -9.62 4.62
C GLU A 49 -0.41 -9.61 4.23
N LEU A 50 -0.97 -8.41 4.02
CA LEU A 50 -2.33 -8.24 3.51
C LEU A 50 -2.29 -7.82 2.05
N THR A 51 -2.97 -8.57 1.17
CA THR A 51 -3.22 -8.16 -0.21
C THR A 51 -4.71 -7.98 -0.46
N LEU A 52 -5.13 -6.76 -0.83
CA LEU A 52 -6.45 -6.48 -1.39
C LEU A 52 -6.32 -6.40 -2.92
N PHE A 53 -6.82 -7.39 -3.60
CA PHE A 53 -6.74 -7.51 -5.04
C PHE A 53 -8.13 -7.38 -5.68
N ALA A 54 -8.40 -6.23 -6.29
CA ALA A 54 -9.64 -5.94 -6.98
C ALA A 54 -9.53 -6.21 -8.49
N GLY A 55 -9.03 -7.37 -8.85
CA GLY A 55 -8.86 -7.86 -10.22
C GLY A 55 -9.38 -9.29 -10.40
N ASN A 56 -9.14 -9.88 -11.56
CA ASN A 56 -9.83 -11.10 -11.98
C ASN A 56 -8.99 -12.37 -12.00
N ALA A 57 -7.67 -12.31 -11.94
CA ALA A 57 -6.86 -13.52 -11.79
C ALA A 57 -5.47 -13.25 -11.18
N ILE A 58 -4.92 -14.26 -10.52
CA ILE A 58 -3.57 -14.31 -9.99
C ILE A 58 -2.79 -15.36 -10.75
N GLU A 59 -1.60 -15.00 -11.22
CA GLU A 59 -0.65 -15.92 -11.84
C GLU A 59 0.41 -16.37 -10.84
N PHE A 60 0.77 -17.63 -10.91
CA PHE A 60 1.76 -18.26 -10.06
C PHE A 60 2.98 -18.73 -10.86
N ALA A 61 4.10 -18.89 -10.19
CA ALA A 61 5.29 -19.48 -10.79
C ALA A 61 4.95 -20.87 -11.37
N GLY A 62 5.40 -21.13 -12.61
CA GLY A 62 5.06 -22.36 -13.33
C GLY A 62 3.80 -22.27 -14.20
N GLY A 63 3.15 -21.09 -14.29
CA GLY A 63 2.03 -20.84 -15.21
C GLY A 63 0.65 -21.26 -14.69
N ALA A 64 0.56 -21.68 -13.43
CA ALA A 64 -0.74 -21.90 -12.79
C ALA A 64 -1.47 -20.56 -12.58
N ARG A 65 -2.81 -20.59 -12.63
CA ARG A 65 -3.65 -19.39 -12.52
C ARG A 65 -4.81 -19.65 -11.57
N LEU A 66 -5.07 -18.68 -10.69
CA LEU A 66 -6.27 -18.60 -9.88
C LEU A 66 -7.14 -17.48 -10.44
N ASP A 67 -8.30 -17.81 -10.97
CA ASP A 67 -9.35 -16.88 -11.40
C ASP A 67 -10.67 -17.18 -10.68
N LEU A 68 -11.76 -16.54 -11.11
CA LEU A 68 -13.07 -16.72 -10.47
C LEU A 68 -13.67 -18.12 -10.67
N GLU A 69 -13.22 -18.87 -11.67
CA GLU A 69 -13.75 -20.20 -12.05
C GLU A 69 -12.87 -21.36 -11.58
N THR A 70 -11.61 -21.08 -11.20
CA THR A 70 -10.67 -22.12 -10.76
C THR A 70 -11.19 -22.84 -9.51
N ALA A 71 -11.13 -24.16 -9.50
CA ALA A 71 -11.49 -24.95 -8.33
C ALA A 71 -10.53 -24.68 -7.15
N ALA A 72 -11.07 -24.62 -5.93
CA ALA A 72 -10.29 -24.24 -4.74
C ALA A 72 -9.22 -25.29 -4.34
N ASP A 73 -9.36 -26.52 -4.78
CA ASP A 73 -8.44 -27.64 -4.54
C ASP A 73 -7.22 -27.63 -5.47
N ALA A 74 -7.18 -26.72 -6.45
CA ALA A 74 -6.11 -26.58 -7.43
C ALA A 74 -5.13 -25.42 -7.13
N LEU A 75 -5.11 -24.89 -5.91
CA LEU A 75 -4.21 -23.79 -5.56
C LEU A 75 -2.75 -24.25 -5.56
N PRO A 76 -1.86 -23.56 -6.29
CA PRO A 76 -0.45 -23.89 -6.29
C PRO A 76 0.22 -23.48 -4.97
N GLU A 77 1.20 -24.27 -4.52
CA GLU A 77 2.03 -23.92 -3.34
C GLU A 77 3.09 -22.85 -3.64
N THR A 78 3.20 -22.43 -4.92
CA THR A 78 4.19 -21.46 -5.38
C THR A 78 3.75 -20.02 -5.10
N GLU A 79 4.71 -19.09 -5.16
CA GLU A 79 4.45 -17.66 -4.98
C GLU A 79 3.65 -17.07 -6.15
N PRO A 80 2.73 -16.13 -5.88
CA PRO A 80 2.16 -15.29 -6.92
C PRO A 80 3.26 -14.51 -7.66
N VAL A 81 3.22 -14.51 -8.99
CA VAL A 81 4.17 -13.79 -9.84
C VAL A 81 3.50 -12.67 -10.65
N GLY A 82 2.16 -12.66 -10.72
CA GLY A 82 1.41 -11.64 -11.44
C GLY A 82 -0.03 -11.51 -10.96
N PHE A 83 -0.55 -10.29 -11.11
CA PHE A 83 -1.94 -9.94 -10.85
C PHE A 83 -2.57 -9.45 -12.15
N ILE A 84 -3.60 -10.14 -12.63
CA ILE A 84 -4.28 -9.79 -13.90
C ILE A 84 -5.48 -8.92 -13.59
N THR A 85 -5.49 -7.75 -14.20
CA THR A 85 -6.44 -6.68 -13.94
C THR A 85 -7.17 -6.23 -15.21
N ASP A 86 -7.72 -7.19 -16.00
CA ASP A 86 -8.55 -6.86 -17.18
C ASP A 86 -9.78 -6.05 -16.76
N THR A 87 -10.31 -6.33 -15.58
CA THR A 87 -11.30 -5.49 -14.88
C THR A 87 -10.75 -5.14 -13.51
N ARG A 88 -10.85 -3.86 -13.14
CA ARG A 88 -10.39 -3.36 -11.84
C ARG A 88 -11.56 -2.78 -11.06
N GLY A 89 -11.93 -3.40 -9.96
CA GLY A 89 -12.84 -2.81 -8.99
C GLY A 89 -12.14 -1.74 -8.14
N ASP A 90 -12.89 -0.86 -7.54
CA ASP A 90 -12.36 0.21 -6.70
C ASP A 90 -12.06 -0.30 -5.29
N VAL A 91 -11.09 0.34 -4.63
CA VAL A 91 -10.77 0.09 -3.22
C VAL A 91 -10.92 1.39 -2.43
N GLN A 92 -11.84 1.39 -1.47
CA GLN A 92 -12.09 2.53 -0.61
C GLN A 92 -11.73 2.20 0.84
N VAL A 93 -10.86 2.99 1.45
CA VAL A 93 -10.46 2.87 2.87
C VAL A 93 -10.98 4.10 3.61
N ILE A 94 -11.96 3.89 4.49
CA ILE A 94 -12.71 4.97 5.15
C ILE A 94 -12.52 4.88 6.66
N GLY A 95 -11.67 5.73 7.24
CA GLY A 95 -11.41 5.76 8.67
C GLY A 95 -10.75 4.49 9.24
N ALA A 96 -10.37 3.55 8.40
CA ALA A 96 -9.72 2.29 8.77
C ALA A 96 -8.21 2.41 8.70
N THR A 97 -7.50 1.58 9.45
CA THR A 97 -6.04 1.40 9.29
C THR A 97 -5.75 -0.02 8.84
N LEU A 98 -5.15 -0.15 7.66
CA LEU A 98 -4.68 -1.40 7.09
C LEU A 98 -3.20 -1.65 7.41
N GLY A 99 -2.79 -2.91 7.50
CA GLY A 99 -1.39 -3.32 7.63
C GLY A 99 -0.80 -3.22 9.04
N GLN A 100 -1.59 -2.94 10.07
CA GLN A 100 -1.11 -2.83 11.46
C GLN A 100 -0.47 -4.14 11.93
N GLY A 101 0.81 -4.07 12.28
CA GLY A 101 1.56 -5.20 12.83
C GLY A 101 1.99 -6.24 11.80
N GLY A 102 1.69 -6.02 10.52
CA GLY A 102 2.06 -6.91 9.43
C GLY A 102 3.38 -6.56 8.75
N SER A 103 3.95 -7.54 8.05
CA SER A 103 5.20 -7.40 7.30
C SER A 103 5.03 -6.72 5.94
N GLY A 104 3.80 -6.55 5.47
CA GLY A 104 3.54 -5.87 4.18
C GLY A 104 2.06 -5.62 3.91
N LEU A 105 1.81 -4.70 2.98
CA LEU A 105 0.48 -4.38 2.49
C LEU A 105 0.52 -4.13 0.98
N SER A 106 -0.30 -4.87 0.24
CA SER A 106 -0.49 -4.66 -1.20
C SER A 106 -1.94 -4.32 -1.51
N ILE A 107 -2.19 -3.25 -2.28
CA ILE A 107 -3.51 -2.88 -2.77
C ILE A 107 -3.43 -2.74 -4.29
N ILE A 108 -4.23 -3.55 -4.99
CA ILE A 108 -4.27 -3.56 -6.45
C ILE A 108 -5.72 -3.38 -6.89
N GLY A 109 -6.02 -2.27 -7.57
CA GLY A 109 -7.40 -1.93 -7.92
C GLY A 109 -7.55 -0.90 -9.03
N GLY A 110 -8.78 -0.51 -9.28
CA GLY A 110 -9.17 0.63 -10.11
C GLY A 110 -8.86 1.94 -9.40
N ASP A 111 -9.88 2.66 -8.98
CA ASP A 111 -9.68 3.84 -8.15
C ASP A 111 -9.47 3.42 -6.68
N VAL A 112 -8.28 3.74 -6.16
CA VAL A 112 -7.94 3.50 -4.75
C VAL A 112 -8.06 4.81 -3.99
N SER A 113 -8.89 4.85 -2.95
CA SER A 113 -9.10 6.06 -2.17
C SER A 113 -9.01 5.83 -0.67
N PHE A 114 -8.29 6.73 0.01
CA PHE A 114 -8.21 6.82 1.45
C PHE A 114 -8.89 8.11 1.90
N ARG A 115 -9.87 8.00 2.82
CA ARG A 115 -10.70 9.13 3.28
C ARG A 115 -10.89 9.09 4.79
N SER A 116 -11.21 10.25 5.37
CA SER A 116 -11.59 10.37 6.79
C SER A 116 -10.54 9.77 7.74
N GLY A 117 -9.26 10.01 7.47
CA GLY A 117 -8.17 9.44 8.24
C GLY A 117 -7.88 7.97 7.94
N GLY A 118 -8.41 7.44 6.83
CA GLY A 118 -8.05 6.09 6.37
C GLY A 118 -6.56 5.96 6.16
N ALA A 119 -5.98 4.83 6.56
CA ALA A 119 -4.53 4.66 6.53
C ALA A 119 -4.10 3.28 6.02
N ALA A 120 -2.98 3.27 5.31
CA ALA A 120 -2.16 2.09 5.01
C ALA A 120 -0.87 2.24 5.82
N LEU A 121 -0.75 1.51 6.92
CA LEU A 121 0.40 1.63 7.84
C LEU A 121 1.00 0.26 8.13
N THR A 122 2.22 0.03 7.68
CA THR A 122 2.98 -1.17 8.05
C THR A 122 3.95 -0.86 9.19
N GLY A 123 4.22 -1.87 10.00
CA GLY A 123 5.18 -1.82 11.09
C GLY A 123 6.38 -2.74 10.82
N GLY A 124 7.42 -2.63 11.65
CA GLY A 124 8.54 -3.58 11.61
C GLY A 124 9.34 -3.63 10.30
N GLY A 125 9.31 -2.56 9.50
CA GLY A 125 10.00 -2.52 8.20
C GLY A 125 9.22 -3.16 7.05
N GLY A 126 7.93 -3.44 7.22
CA GLY A 126 7.07 -3.97 6.16
C GLY A 126 6.81 -2.94 5.05
N ASP A 127 6.70 -3.41 3.82
CA ASP A 127 6.52 -2.59 2.64
C ASP A 127 5.04 -2.24 2.38
N VAL A 128 4.81 -1.15 1.67
CA VAL A 128 3.49 -0.80 1.12
C VAL A 128 3.56 -0.71 -0.39
N ARG A 129 2.75 -1.50 -1.09
CA ARG A 129 2.61 -1.45 -2.53
C ARG A 129 1.19 -1.08 -2.93
N ILE A 130 1.04 -0.12 -3.84
CA ILE A 130 -0.25 0.26 -4.44
C ILE A 130 -0.09 0.30 -5.96
N ASP A 131 -0.97 -0.43 -6.66
CA ASP A 131 -1.12 -0.40 -8.12
C ASP A 131 -2.56 0.00 -8.43
N ALA A 132 -2.76 1.16 -9.05
CA ALA A 132 -4.08 1.75 -9.23
C ALA A 132 -4.24 2.49 -10.56
N THR A 133 -5.47 2.62 -11.03
CA THR A 133 -5.79 3.56 -12.11
C THR A 133 -5.67 5.00 -11.59
N ALA A 134 -6.23 5.26 -10.41
CA ALA A 134 -6.06 6.52 -9.70
C ALA A 134 -5.92 6.27 -8.19
N LEU A 135 -5.05 7.03 -7.53
CA LEU A 135 -4.89 7.04 -6.08
C LEU A 135 -5.26 8.41 -5.53
N THR A 136 -6.18 8.45 -4.56
CA THR A 136 -6.57 9.67 -3.87
C THR A 136 -6.42 9.52 -2.36
N LEU A 137 -5.70 10.43 -1.72
CA LEU A 137 -5.60 10.57 -0.27
C LEU A 137 -6.26 11.87 0.17
N SER A 138 -7.30 11.80 1.02
CA SER A 138 -8.00 12.98 1.50
C SER A 138 -8.35 12.90 2.99
N GLY A 139 -8.65 14.04 3.61
CA GLY A 139 -9.15 14.08 4.98
C GLY A 139 -8.14 13.59 6.03
N GLY A 140 -6.86 13.92 5.87
CA GLY A 140 -5.79 13.52 6.80
C GLY A 140 -5.35 12.06 6.68
N SER A 141 -5.66 11.42 5.56
CA SER A 141 -5.27 10.02 5.30
C SER A 141 -3.76 9.85 5.14
N VAL A 142 -3.25 8.65 5.47
CA VAL A 142 -1.82 8.37 5.48
C VAL A 142 -1.51 7.04 4.82
N ILE A 143 -0.51 7.04 3.93
CA ILE A 143 0.21 5.83 3.51
C ILE A 143 1.58 5.90 4.18
N GLY A 144 1.96 4.86 4.94
CA GLY A 144 3.20 4.93 5.68
C GLY A 144 3.79 3.60 6.10
N THR A 145 5.08 3.64 6.37
CA THR A 145 5.83 2.57 7.03
C THR A 145 6.50 3.12 8.29
N VAL A 146 6.51 2.34 9.35
CA VAL A 146 7.16 2.72 10.61
C VAL A 146 8.06 1.58 11.06
N SER A 147 9.34 1.87 11.26
CA SER A 147 10.30 0.87 11.74
C SER A 147 10.84 1.22 13.11
N PRO A 148 10.91 0.24 14.03
CA PRO A 148 11.48 0.45 15.34
C PRO A 148 13.00 0.67 15.28
N GLU A 149 13.59 1.02 16.41
CA GLU A 149 15.02 1.25 16.54
C GLU A 149 15.84 0.04 16.04
N GLY A 150 16.88 0.33 15.24
CA GLY A 150 17.79 -0.68 14.68
C GLY A 150 17.25 -1.44 13.46
N GLN A 151 16.04 -1.15 13.00
CA GLN A 151 15.50 -1.73 11.77
C GLN A 151 15.42 -0.69 10.65
N ALA A 152 15.68 -1.14 9.41
CA ALA A 152 15.47 -0.30 8.23
C ALA A 152 13.98 -0.04 8.01
N GLY A 153 13.66 1.11 7.43
CA GLY A 153 12.31 1.46 6.99
C GLY A 153 11.84 0.59 5.84
N GLY A 154 10.55 0.27 5.80
CA GLY A 154 9.93 -0.39 4.66
C GLY A 154 9.81 0.55 3.46
N GLU A 155 9.81 -0.03 2.26
CA GLU A 155 9.60 0.70 1.01
C GLU A 155 8.12 1.07 0.83
N ILE A 156 7.85 2.25 0.26
CA ILE A 156 6.55 2.60 -0.29
C ILE A 156 6.68 2.68 -1.80
N ARG A 157 5.95 1.82 -2.51
CA ARG A 157 5.89 1.80 -3.97
C ARG A 157 4.47 2.03 -4.46
N ILE A 158 4.29 3.09 -5.22
CA ILE A 158 3.01 3.46 -5.82
C ILE A 158 3.19 3.55 -7.33
N ASP A 159 2.37 2.80 -8.05
CA ASP A 159 2.23 2.88 -9.51
C ASP A 159 0.77 3.21 -9.81
N ALA A 160 0.52 4.43 -10.31
CA ALA A 160 -0.85 4.87 -10.57
C ALA A 160 -0.92 5.86 -11.72
N GLY A 161 -1.97 5.73 -12.56
CA GLY A 161 -2.21 6.69 -13.64
C GLY A 161 -2.32 8.12 -13.14
N THR A 162 -2.94 8.32 -11.97
CA THR A 162 -2.99 9.63 -11.29
C THR A 162 -2.82 9.44 -9.79
N VAL A 163 -2.02 10.30 -9.16
CA VAL A 163 -1.90 10.38 -7.69
C VAL A 163 -2.34 11.77 -7.23
N SER A 164 -3.33 11.84 -6.33
CA SER A 164 -3.86 13.07 -5.76
C SER A 164 -3.78 13.07 -4.24
N LEU A 165 -3.07 14.04 -3.67
CA LEU A 165 -2.99 14.28 -2.23
C LEU A 165 -3.80 15.54 -1.89
N GLU A 166 -4.97 15.36 -1.26
CA GLU A 166 -5.85 16.43 -0.78
C GLU A 166 -5.75 16.52 0.76
N GLY A 167 -4.63 17.02 1.24
CA GLY A 167 -4.28 17.00 2.67
C GLY A 167 -3.87 15.63 3.18
N GLY A 168 -3.50 14.69 2.29
CA GLY A 168 -3.00 13.37 2.63
C GLY A 168 -1.48 13.28 2.65
N ASN A 169 -0.93 12.26 3.31
CA ASN A 169 0.51 12.13 3.46
C ASN A 169 1.00 10.73 3.07
N ILE A 170 2.15 10.68 2.41
CA ILE A 170 2.90 9.46 2.12
C ILE A 170 4.23 9.58 2.85
N ARG A 171 4.56 8.62 3.75
CA ARG A 171 5.78 8.74 4.54
C ARG A 171 6.37 7.41 4.98
N THR A 172 7.69 7.34 5.00
CA THR A 172 8.43 6.31 5.73
C THR A 172 9.08 6.94 6.96
N VAL A 173 9.09 6.21 8.08
CA VAL A 173 9.70 6.64 9.34
C VAL A 173 10.54 5.52 9.91
N ALA A 174 11.84 5.76 10.10
CA ALA A 174 12.73 4.83 10.79
C ALA A 174 13.24 5.45 12.09
N ALA A 175 13.07 4.75 13.22
CA ALA A 175 13.47 5.28 14.54
C ALA A 175 14.98 5.25 14.80
N GLY A 176 15.74 4.40 14.10
CA GLY A 176 17.19 4.30 14.32
C GLY A 176 17.96 3.60 13.20
N GLY A 177 17.26 3.06 12.22
CA GLY A 177 17.83 2.45 11.02
C GLY A 177 17.78 3.38 9.81
N HIS A 178 18.20 2.86 8.66
CA HIS A 178 18.07 3.53 7.37
C HIS A 178 16.59 3.81 7.07
N GLY A 179 16.24 5.01 6.62
CA GLY A 179 14.87 5.35 6.19
C GLY A 179 14.44 4.51 4.99
N GLY A 180 13.15 4.21 4.89
CA GLY A 180 12.58 3.51 3.75
C GLY A 180 12.54 4.39 2.50
N GLU A 181 12.62 3.77 1.33
CA GLU A 181 12.46 4.49 0.07
C GLU A 181 10.98 4.78 -0.23
N VAL A 182 10.72 5.89 -0.91
CA VAL A 182 9.41 6.22 -1.48
C VAL A 182 9.56 6.35 -2.98
N LEU A 183 8.89 5.47 -3.73
CA LEU A 183 8.84 5.49 -5.18
C LEU A 183 7.39 5.67 -5.63
N ILE A 184 7.11 6.75 -6.34
CA ILE A 184 5.82 7.03 -6.95
C ILE A 184 6.04 7.17 -8.46
N SER A 185 5.33 6.36 -9.26
CA SER A 185 5.42 6.34 -10.72
C SER A 185 4.05 6.34 -11.37
N GLY A 186 3.96 6.81 -12.62
CA GLY A 186 2.75 6.80 -13.42
C GLY A 186 2.54 8.03 -14.27
N GLY A 187 1.28 8.41 -14.49
CA GLY A 187 0.92 9.53 -15.38
C GLY A 187 1.10 10.89 -14.72
N SER A 188 0.31 11.21 -13.71
CA SER A 188 0.31 12.54 -13.09
C SER A 188 0.30 12.50 -11.56
N PHE A 189 1.00 13.45 -10.94
CA PHE A 189 1.01 13.67 -9.48
C PHE A 189 0.52 15.08 -9.15
N HIS A 190 -0.45 15.16 -8.26
CA HIS A 190 -0.99 16.42 -7.75
C HIS A 190 -1.04 16.41 -6.23
N ALA A 191 -0.51 17.46 -5.58
CA ALA A 191 -0.58 17.63 -4.14
C ALA A 191 -1.20 18.99 -3.78
N ASN A 192 -2.19 18.96 -2.89
CA ASN A 192 -2.86 20.12 -2.34
C ASN A 192 -2.90 20.01 -0.81
N GLY A 193 -1.95 20.62 -0.12
CA GLY A 193 -1.79 20.52 1.34
C GLY A 193 -1.31 19.14 1.80
N GLY A 194 -0.62 18.37 0.95
CA GLY A 194 -0.12 17.04 1.24
C GLY A 194 1.40 16.94 1.25
N SER A 195 1.94 15.82 1.75
CA SER A 195 3.38 15.61 1.78
C SER A 195 3.81 14.20 1.35
N VAL A 196 5.04 14.13 0.81
CA VAL A 196 5.75 12.87 0.55
C VAL A 196 7.09 12.93 1.26
N GLN A 197 7.34 11.99 2.18
CA GLN A 197 8.51 12.06 3.05
C GLN A 197 9.19 10.71 3.29
N SER A 198 10.52 10.75 3.39
CA SER A 198 11.30 9.71 4.05
C SER A 198 12.05 10.32 5.23
N VAL A 199 11.89 9.73 6.42
CA VAL A 199 12.44 10.26 7.66
C VAL A 199 13.25 9.19 8.40
N SER A 200 14.46 9.54 8.84
CA SER A 200 15.27 8.76 9.78
C SER A 200 15.57 9.61 11.02
N PHE A 201 15.38 9.03 12.20
CA PHE A 201 15.74 9.66 13.49
C PHE A 201 17.07 9.14 14.07
N GLY A 202 17.73 8.22 13.37
CA GLY A 202 19.01 7.63 13.78
C GLY A 202 20.24 8.25 13.10
N SER A 203 21.38 7.56 13.24
CA SER A 203 22.62 7.91 12.55
C SER A 203 22.65 7.53 11.09
N GLU A 204 21.70 6.74 10.64
CA GLU A 204 21.57 6.31 9.25
C GLU A 204 20.77 7.33 8.43
N PRO A 205 21.03 7.44 7.11
CA PRO A 205 20.32 8.39 6.26
C PRO A 205 18.85 8.01 6.10
N ALA A 206 18.02 8.98 5.75
CA ALA A 206 16.67 8.72 5.22
C ALA A 206 16.74 7.89 3.93
N GLY A 207 15.64 7.33 3.48
CA GLY A 207 15.54 6.72 2.16
C GLY A 207 15.38 7.76 1.05
N ALA A 208 15.65 7.39 -0.18
CA ALA A 208 15.38 8.24 -1.33
C ALA A 208 13.88 8.47 -1.52
N VAL A 209 13.51 9.67 -1.99
CA VAL A 209 12.14 9.96 -2.44
C VAL A 209 12.18 10.24 -3.94
N THR A 210 11.49 9.41 -4.72
CA THR A 210 11.41 9.56 -6.18
C THR A 210 9.95 9.66 -6.61
N ILE A 211 9.61 10.72 -7.33
CA ILE A 211 8.32 10.90 -8.00
C ILE A 211 8.63 11.01 -9.50
N ALA A 212 8.24 9.98 -10.26
CA ALA A 212 8.51 9.85 -11.70
C ALA A 212 7.19 9.75 -12.46
N MET A 213 6.80 10.83 -13.14
CA MET A 213 5.53 10.95 -13.85
C MET A 213 5.75 11.22 -15.33
N ASP A 214 4.92 10.60 -16.17
CA ASP A 214 5.01 10.77 -17.62
C ASP A 214 4.47 12.14 -18.08
N ASP A 215 3.50 12.71 -17.35
CA ASP A 215 2.78 13.93 -17.76
C ASP A 215 3.09 15.14 -16.87
N THR A 216 2.64 15.11 -15.60
CA THR A 216 2.65 16.30 -14.75
C THR A 216 2.99 15.99 -13.29
N ILE A 217 3.84 16.84 -12.71
CA ILE A 217 4.03 16.94 -11.25
C ILE A 217 3.62 18.34 -10.84
N SER A 218 2.64 18.47 -9.95
CA SER A 218 2.17 19.77 -9.44
C SER A 218 1.92 19.73 -7.95
N GLY A 219 2.24 20.85 -7.28
CA GLY A 219 1.99 21.02 -5.86
C GLY A 219 1.52 22.46 -5.59
N VAL A 220 0.50 22.58 -4.76
CA VAL A 220 -0.04 23.87 -4.29
C VAL A 220 -0.29 23.79 -2.79
N MET A 221 -0.40 24.95 -2.12
CA MET A 221 -0.83 25.06 -0.73
C MET A 221 -0.08 24.13 0.25
N ASP A 222 1.03 24.56 0.78
CA ASP A 222 1.80 23.85 1.83
C ASP A 222 2.18 22.39 1.51
N SER A 223 2.25 22.05 0.23
CA SER A 223 2.70 20.74 -0.22
C SER A 223 4.22 20.68 -0.24
N PHE A 224 4.79 19.55 0.21
CA PHE A 224 6.25 19.38 0.19
C PHE A 224 6.68 17.92 -0.03
N VAL A 225 7.90 17.76 -0.55
CA VAL A 225 8.58 16.48 -0.73
C VAL A 225 9.93 16.56 -0.04
N ASP A 226 10.23 15.62 0.85
CA ASP A 226 11.40 15.68 1.71
C ASP A 226 12.03 14.30 1.98
N ALA A 227 13.34 14.28 2.19
CA ALA A 227 14.10 13.14 2.66
C ALA A 227 15.03 13.60 3.79
N ALA A 228 14.56 13.51 5.04
CA ALA A 228 15.18 14.14 6.21
C ALA A 228 15.79 13.11 7.17
N SER A 229 17.06 13.33 7.53
CA SER A 229 17.69 12.66 8.66
C SER A 229 17.84 13.64 9.82
N TYR A 230 17.33 13.27 11.01
CA TYR A 230 17.40 14.08 12.23
C TYR A 230 18.55 13.66 13.16
N GLY A 231 19.34 12.66 12.80
CA GLY A 231 20.59 12.26 13.45
C GLY A 231 21.82 12.67 12.62
N ASP A 232 22.92 11.95 12.82
CA ASP A 232 24.17 12.15 12.08
C ASP A 232 24.15 11.52 10.67
N GLY A 233 22.99 11.04 10.23
CA GLY A 233 22.76 10.43 8.92
C GLY A 233 23.01 11.44 7.77
N GLY A 234 23.51 10.92 6.67
CA GLY A 234 23.74 11.71 5.46
C GLY A 234 22.46 12.17 4.77
N LEU A 235 22.61 13.05 3.80
CA LEU A 235 21.49 13.49 2.94
C LEU A 235 21.07 12.40 1.98
N SER A 236 19.77 12.25 1.74
CA SER A 236 19.22 11.35 0.73
C SER A 236 18.58 12.12 -0.43
N PRO A 237 18.63 11.58 -1.65
CA PRO A 237 18.13 12.29 -2.81
C PRO A 237 16.61 12.41 -2.80
N VAL A 238 16.12 13.57 -3.25
CA VAL A 238 14.75 13.79 -3.70
C VAL A 238 14.80 14.00 -5.21
N THR A 239 14.07 13.19 -5.96
CA THR A 239 14.05 13.23 -7.42
C THR A 239 12.61 13.44 -7.91
N LEU A 240 12.40 14.48 -8.70
CA LEU A 240 11.16 14.75 -9.44
C LEU A 240 11.48 14.73 -10.94
N LYS A 241 10.81 13.91 -11.72
CA LYS A 241 11.06 13.75 -13.17
C LYS A 241 9.81 13.28 -13.91
#